data_67204aaf40d2fe4c426135248c783256
#
_entry.id   67204aaf40d2fe4c426135248c783256
#
_cell.length_a   1.000
_cell.length_b   1.000
_cell.length_c   1.000
_cell.angle_alpha   90.00
_cell.angle_beta   90.00
_cell.angle_gamma   90.00
#
_symmetry.space_group_name_H-M   'P 1'
#
loop_
_entity.id
_entity.type
_entity.pdbx_description
1 polymer ?
#
loop_
_entity_poly.entity_id
_entity_poly.type
_entity_poly.pdbx_seq_one_letter_code
_entity_poly.pdbx_strand_id
1 'polypeptide(L)'
;MNTREMKEYREFYNKKLSETDEFFRVFGSLDDKTYSEGAISKKNKELMGLAISILSRCDECICYHIEGCINSETSKDEIIEAIKIGVIGGGSITYPNARFAIKILEEFNI
;
A
#
# COMPACT_ATOMS: atom_id res chain seq x y z
N MET A 1 -15.05 1.71 -4.97
CA MET A 1 -14.72 0.27 -5.09
C MET A 1 -14.38 -0.31 -3.72
N ASN A 2 -14.68 -1.61 -3.50
CA ASN A 2 -14.20 -2.33 -2.33
C ASN A 2 -12.78 -2.86 -2.60
N THR A 3 -12.16 -3.49 -1.59
CA THR A 3 -10.78 -4.00 -1.70
C THR A 3 -10.61 -4.99 -2.84
N ARG A 4 -11.57 -5.91 -3.01
CA ARG A 4 -11.50 -6.91 -4.07
C ARG A 4 -11.55 -6.27 -5.45
N GLU A 5 -12.47 -5.32 -5.65
CA GLU A 5 -12.61 -4.62 -6.90
C GLU A 5 -11.37 -3.79 -7.23
N MET A 6 -10.79 -3.13 -6.23
CA MET A 6 -9.56 -2.37 -6.39
C MET A 6 -8.39 -3.27 -6.80
N LYS A 7 -8.28 -4.44 -6.17
CA LYS A 7 -7.24 -5.41 -6.49
C LYS A 7 -7.39 -5.94 -7.91
N GLU A 8 -8.60 -6.32 -8.29
CA GLU A 8 -8.90 -6.84 -9.64
C GLU A 8 -8.58 -5.80 -10.71
N TYR A 9 -8.99 -4.54 -10.48
CA TYR A 9 -8.71 -3.42 -11.38
C TYR A 9 -7.21 -3.22 -11.52
N ARG A 10 -6.50 -3.17 -10.40
CA ARG A 10 -5.05 -2.96 -10.37
C ARG A 10 -4.31 -4.07 -11.13
N GLU A 11 -4.63 -5.32 -10.86
CA GLU A 11 -3.98 -6.45 -11.50
C GLU A 11 -4.23 -6.46 -13.00
N PHE A 12 -5.47 -6.20 -13.40
CA PHE A 12 -5.85 -6.17 -14.81
C PHE A 12 -5.08 -5.09 -15.57
N TYR A 13 -5.06 -3.86 -15.03
CA TYR A 13 -4.40 -2.75 -15.72
C TYR A 13 -2.88 -2.75 -15.57
N ASN A 14 -2.34 -3.34 -14.52
CA ASN A 14 -0.89 -3.56 -14.43
C ASN A 14 -0.42 -4.51 -15.53
N LYS A 15 -1.21 -5.53 -15.83
CA LYS A 15 -0.91 -6.43 -16.95
C LYS A 15 -0.96 -5.68 -18.27
N LYS A 16 -1.98 -4.84 -18.46
CA LYS A 16 -2.10 -4.01 -19.67
C LYS A 16 -0.91 -3.06 -19.82
N LEU A 17 -0.47 -2.44 -18.74
CA LEU A 17 0.71 -1.56 -18.76
C LEU A 17 1.94 -2.34 -19.18
N SER A 18 2.17 -3.53 -18.61
CA SER A 18 3.30 -4.39 -18.96
C SER A 18 3.31 -4.78 -20.43
N GLU A 19 2.12 -4.95 -21.02
CA GLU A 19 1.97 -5.28 -22.43
C GLU A 19 2.11 -4.06 -23.35
N THR A 20 1.94 -2.86 -22.77
CA THR A 20 2.00 -1.60 -23.53
C THR A 20 3.43 -1.17 -23.79
N ASP A 21 4.29 -1.26 -22.79
CA ASP A 21 5.68 -0.84 -22.92
C ASP A 21 6.56 -1.52 -21.88
N GLU A 22 7.77 -1.85 -22.29
CA GLU A 22 8.74 -2.52 -21.42
C GLU A 22 9.06 -1.70 -20.16
N PHE A 23 8.99 -0.38 -20.25
CA PHE A 23 9.21 0.49 -19.11
C PHE A 23 8.39 0.07 -17.89
N PHE A 24 7.10 -0.22 -18.10
CA PHE A 24 6.20 -0.59 -16.99
C PHE A 24 6.52 -1.96 -16.41
N ARG A 25 6.95 -2.90 -17.26
CA ARG A 25 7.37 -4.22 -16.79
C ARG A 25 8.65 -4.12 -15.95
N VAL A 26 9.61 -3.33 -16.42
CA VAL A 26 10.88 -3.11 -15.71
C VAL A 26 10.64 -2.39 -14.39
N PHE A 27 9.80 -1.34 -14.40
CA PHE A 27 9.45 -0.61 -13.19
C PHE A 27 8.78 -1.51 -12.16
N GLY A 28 7.82 -2.32 -12.58
CA GLY A 28 7.12 -3.26 -11.70
C GLY A 28 8.06 -4.26 -11.05
N SER A 29 9.00 -4.78 -11.84
CA SER A 29 10.02 -5.70 -11.34
C SER A 29 10.93 -5.02 -10.31
N LEU A 30 11.32 -3.77 -10.58
CA LEU A 30 12.14 -2.99 -9.67
C LEU A 30 11.41 -2.71 -8.36
N ASP A 31 10.14 -2.38 -8.44
CA ASP A 31 9.29 -2.14 -7.27
C ASP A 31 9.19 -3.39 -6.40
N ASP A 32 8.88 -4.54 -7.00
CA ASP A 32 8.79 -5.82 -6.29
C ASP A 32 10.11 -6.15 -5.60
N LYS A 33 11.21 -5.94 -6.28
CA LYS A 33 12.54 -6.22 -5.75
C LYS A 33 12.89 -5.29 -4.58
N THR A 34 12.50 -4.02 -4.69
CA THR A 34 12.74 -3.02 -3.66
C THR A 34 12.02 -3.36 -2.37
N TYR A 35 10.80 -3.88 -2.46
CA TYR A 35 9.99 -4.26 -1.30
C TYR A 35 10.27 -5.68 -0.80
N SER A 36 11.20 -6.40 -1.40
CA SER A 36 11.56 -7.74 -0.95
C SER A 36 12.45 -7.70 0.29
N GLU A 37 12.57 -8.84 0.95
CA GLU A 37 13.40 -9.00 2.15
C GLU A 37 14.83 -8.57 1.87
N GLY A 38 15.41 -7.77 2.78
CA GLY A 38 16.77 -7.27 2.69
C GLY A 38 17.29 -6.91 4.07
N ALA A 39 18.15 -5.88 4.16
CA ALA A 39 18.59 -5.36 5.46
C ALA A 39 17.41 -4.88 6.30
N ILE A 40 16.38 -4.35 5.62
CA ILE A 40 15.10 -4.04 6.23
C ILE A 40 14.15 -5.16 5.82
N SER A 41 13.36 -5.68 6.77
CA SER A 41 12.43 -6.77 6.49
C SER A 41 11.33 -6.33 5.51
N LYS A 42 10.79 -7.29 4.76
CA LYS A 42 9.65 -7.02 3.88
C LYS A 42 8.48 -6.44 4.68
N LYS A 43 8.22 -6.97 5.87
CA LYS A 43 7.18 -6.47 6.77
C LYS A 43 7.36 -4.97 7.05
N ASN A 44 8.55 -4.56 7.44
CA ASN A 44 8.82 -3.16 7.74
C ASN A 44 8.77 -2.29 6.48
N LYS A 45 9.20 -2.81 5.33
CA LYS A 45 9.10 -2.09 4.07
C LYS A 45 7.64 -1.84 3.68
N GLU A 46 6.74 -2.79 3.91
CA GLU A 46 5.32 -2.60 3.65
C GLU A 46 4.72 -1.53 4.58
N LEU A 47 5.14 -1.50 5.84
CA LEU A 47 4.74 -0.44 6.77
C LEU A 47 5.23 0.93 6.31
N MET A 48 6.47 0.99 5.82
CA MET A 48 7.02 2.22 5.23
C MET A 48 6.22 2.66 4.01
N GLY A 49 5.90 1.72 3.12
CA GLY A 49 5.09 1.99 1.94
C GLY A 49 3.71 2.51 2.30
N LEU A 50 3.11 1.99 3.36
CA LEU A 50 1.82 2.48 3.85
C LEU A 50 1.93 3.92 4.34
N ALA A 51 2.94 4.24 5.14
CA ALA A 51 3.15 5.61 5.63
C ALA A 51 3.36 6.58 4.46
N ILE A 52 4.17 6.19 3.47
CA ILE A 52 4.39 6.99 2.26
C ILE A 52 3.08 7.19 1.49
N SER A 53 2.25 6.14 1.42
CA SER A 53 0.97 6.20 0.70
C SER A 53 -0.01 7.16 1.35
N ILE A 54 -0.05 7.19 2.68
CA ILE A 54 -0.85 8.16 3.44
C ILE A 54 -0.35 9.58 3.14
N LEU A 55 0.96 9.80 3.27
CA LEU A 55 1.60 11.09 3.02
C LEU A 55 1.32 11.57 1.59
N SER A 56 1.40 10.67 0.62
CA SER A 56 1.15 10.96 -0.79
C SER A 56 -0.33 11.04 -1.16
N ARG A 57 -1.21 10.72 -0.23
CA ARG A 57 -2.67 10.76 -0.42
C ARG A 57 -3.13 9.87 -1.58
N CYS A 58 -2.53 8.69 -1.70
CA CYS A 58 -2.83 7.74 -2.76
C CYS A 58 -3.65 6.57 -2.20
N ASP A 59 -4.97 6.63 -2.38
CA ASP A 59 -5.88 5.60 -1.85
C ASP A 59 -5.58 4.21 -2.40
N GLU A 60 -5.30 4.09 -3.69
CA GLU A 60 -4.96 2.79 -4.28
C GLU A 60 -3.66 2.23 -3.69
N CYS A 61 -2.69 3.10 -3.44
CA CYS A 61 -1.41 2.71 -2.82
C CYS A 61 -1.62 2.26 -1.38
N ILE A 62 -2.52 2.94 -0.66
CA ILE A 62 -2.89 2.58 0.71
C ILE A 62 -3.46 1.16 0.73
N CYS A 63 -4.41 0.87 -0.15
CA CYS A 63 -5.01 -0.46 -0.24
C CYS A 63 -3.95 -1.53 -0.54
N TYR A 64 -3.07 -1.26 -1.49
CA TYR A 64 -2.00 -2.17 -1.89
C TYR A 64 -1.05 -2.49 -0.73
N HIS A 65 -0.60 -1.46 -0.01
CA HIS A 65 0.36 -1.66 1.09
C HIS A 65 -0.30 -2.24 2.34
N ILE A 66 -1.57 -1.95 2.61
CA ILE A 66 -2.30 -2.63 3.69
C ILE A 66 -2.38 -4.12 3.39
N GLU A 67 -2.70 -4.51 2.16
CA GLU A 67 -2.70 -5.91 1.75
C GLU A 67 -1.31 -6.53 1.93
N GLY A 68 -0.27 -5.82 1.53
CA GLY A 68 1.12 -6.25 1.73
C GLY A 68 1.47 -6.43 3.20
N CYS A 69 1.01 -5.53 4.06
CA CYS A 69 1.20 -5.63 5.51
C CYS A 69 0.53 -6.89 6.06
N ILE A 70 -0.72 -7.14 5.67
CA ILE A 70 -1.47 -8.32 6.11
C ILE A 70 -0.76 -9.59 5.67
N ASN A 71 -0.33 -9.65 4.42
CA ASN A 71 0.36 -10.81 3.87
C ASN A 71 1.74 -11.03 4.51
N SER A 72 2.30 -10.00 5.13
CA SER A 72 3.57 -10.07 5.85
C SER A 72 3.37 -10.25 7.36
N GLU A 73 2.16 -10.62 7.78
CA GLU A 73 1.80 -10.91 9.17
C GLU A 73 1.99 -9.71 10.10
N THR A 74 1.70 -8.53 9.61
CA THR A 74 1.76 -7.29 10.39
C THR A 74 0.51 -7.19 11.25
N SER A 75 0.68 -6.77 12.51
CA SER A 75 -0.46 -6.59 13.42
C SER A 75 -1.24 -5.33 13.10
N LYS A 76 -2.49 -5.28 13.55
CA LYS A 76 -3.31 -4.08 13.41
C LYS A 76 -2.64 -2.87 14.07
N ASP A 77 -2.06 -3.06 15.25
CA ASP A 77 -1.40 -1.97 15.98
C ASP A 77 -0.23 -1.40 15.18
N GLU A 78 0.56 -2.27 14.56
CA GLU A 78 1.67 -1.83 13.71
C GLU A 78 1.17 -1.03 12.50
N ILE A 79 0.09 -1.48 11.88
CA ILE A 79 -0.52 -0.78 10.76
C ILE A 79 -1.02 0.61 11.19
N ILE A 80 -1.68 0.70 12.33
CA ILE A 80 -2.17 1.98 12.89
C ILE A 80 -1.00 2.94 13.12
N GLU A 81 0.12 2.45 13.67
CA GLU A 81 1.28 3.29 13.89
C GLU A 81 1.88 3.81 12.58
N ALA A 82 1.92 2.99 11.54
CA ALA A 82 2.38 3.44 10.23
C ALA A 82 1.46 4.54 9.66
N ILE A 83 0.14 4.39 9.84
CA ILE A 83 -0.82 5.41 9.43
C ILE A 83 -0.54 6.72 10.19
N LYS A 84 -0.29 6.63 11.49
CA LYS A 84 0.06 7.82 12.32
C LYS A 84 1.28 8.55 11.78
N ILE A 85 2.31 7.82 11.36
CA ILE A 85 3.53 8.41 10.80
C ILE A 85 3.20 9.18 9.52
N GLY A 86 2.39 8.61 8.65
CA GLY A 86 1.97 9.29 7.43
C GLY A 86 1.16 10.56 7.71
N VAL A 87 0.27 10.49 8.69
CA VAL A 87 -0.57 11.63 9.08
C VAL A 87 0.26 12.76 9.69
N ILE A 88 1.18 12.44 10.62
CA ILE A 88 2.00 13.48 11.23
C ILE A 88 2.94 14.13 10.21
N GLY A 89 3.39 13.36 9.23
CA GLY A 89 4.25 13.86 8.16
C GLY A 89 3.53 14.78 7.19
N GLY A 90 2.26 14.47 6.87
CA GLY A 90 1.48 15.23 5.87
C GLY A 90 0.51 16.24 6.45
N GLY A 91 0.17 16.11 7.72
CA GLY A 91 -0.78 16.98 8.39
C GLY A 91 -2.24 16.63 8.13
N SER A 92 -3.15 17.50 8.56
CA SER A 92 -4.61 17.24 8.54
C SER A 92 -5.17 16.96 7.15
N ILE A 93 -4.48 17.38 6.09
CA ILE A 93 -4.90 17.10 4.71
C ILE A 93 -4.90 15.59 4.39
N THR A 94 -4.21 14.78 5.19
CA THR A 94 -4.17 13.32 5.01
C THR A 94 -5.31 12.60 5.71
N TYR A 95 -6.14 13.30 6.49
CA TYR A 95 -7.27 12.68 7.19
C TYR A 95 -8.24 11.93 6.26
N PRO A 96 -8.60 12.45 5.09
CA PRO A 96 -9.44 11.66 4.17
C PRO A 96 -8.81 10.30 3.84
N ASN A 97 -7.50 10.27 3.70
CA ASN A 97 -6.76 9.04 3.38
C ASN A 97 -6.64 8.13 4.59
N ALA A 98 -6.49 8.70 5.79
CA ALA A 98 -6.50 7.91 7.03
C ALA A 98 -7.88 7.27 7.25
N ARG A 99 -8.97 7.99 6.99
CA ARG A 99 -10.32 7.43 7.05
C ARG A 99 -10.48 6.29 6.06
N PHE A 100 -9.97 6.46 4.85
CA PHE A 100 -9.98 5.41 3.83
C PHE A 100 -9.22 4.17 4.32
N ALA A 101 -8.05 4.36 4.93
CA ALA A 101 -7.24 3.25 5.45
C ALA A 101 -8.01 2.43 6.50
N ILE A 102 -8.72 3.11 7.40
CA ILE A 102 -9.54 2.43 8.42
C ILE A 102 -10.66 1.62 7.75
N LYS A 103 -11.31 2.19 6.73
CA LYS A 103 -12.32 1.47 5.96
C LYS A 103 -11.75 0.18 5.34
N ILE A 104 -10.53 0.27 4.79
CA ILE A 104 -9.87 -0.89 4.20
C ILE A 104 -9.59 -1.97 5.25
N LEU A 105 -9.12 -1.57 6.44
CA LEU A 105 -8.90 -2.53 7.53
C LEU A 105 -10.20 -3.26 7.89
N GLU A 106 -11.31 -2.54 7.97
CA GLU A 106 -12.61 -3.15 8.24
C GLU A 106 -13.00 -4.17 7.17
N GLU A 107 -12.74 -3.87 5.90
CA GLU A 107 -13.03 -4.79 4.80
C GLU A 107 -12.18 -6.08 4.88
N PHE A 108 -10.98 -5.99 5.45
CA PHE A 108 -10.13 -7.15 5.71
C PHE A 108 -10.43 -7.82 7.04
N ASN A 109 -11.44 -7.37 7.78
CA ASN A 109 -11.83 -7.90 9.10
C ASN A 109 -10.72 -7.76 10.14
N ILE A 110 -10.08 -6.63 10.15
CA ILE A 110 -9.00 -6.34 11.11
C ILE A 110 -9.42 -5.22 12.07
#